data_f2b564e24ffbbecb6cfead845058cc3f
#
_entry.id   f2b564e24ffbbecb6cfead845058cc3f
#
_cell.length_a   1.000
_cell.length_b   1.000
_cell.length_c   1.000
_cell.angle_alpha   90.00
_cell.angle_beta   90.00
_cell.angle_gamma   90.00
#
_symmetry.space_group_name_H-M   'P 1'
#
loop_
_entity.id
_entity.type
_entity.pdbx_description
1 polymer ?
#
loop_
_entity_poly.entity_id
_entity_poly.type
_entity_poly.pdbx_seq_one_letter_code
_entity_poly.pdbx_strand_id
1 'polypeptide(L)'
;NFMNSRDGWVLPKGTVEKGETYEQTAVREVNEEAGADVRIRAYIGSTNYSFKAGHKNIDKIVHWYLCESDSYDCVPQKEEFFYDAGYYKYHEAYHLLEYPNEKQILSDAYTMYRQLRKEGNW
;
A
#
# COMPACT_ATOMS: atom_id res chain seq x y z
N ASN A 1 9.47 0.31 -2.05
CA ASN A 1 8.29 -0.53 -1.90
C ASN A 1 8.08 -0.89 -0.43
N PHE A 2 7.07 -0.30 0.15
CA PHE A 2 6.76 -0.47 1.55
C PHE A 2 5.76 -1.61 1.77
N MET A 3 5.99 -2.46 2.78
CA MET A 3 5.11 -3.57 3.12
C MET A 3 5.00 -3.75 4.63
N ASN A 4 3.89 -4.36 5.07
CA ASN A 4 3.64 -4.74 6.45
C ASN A 4 3.51 -6.25 6.57
N SER A 5 3.80 -6.77 7.75
CA SER A 5 3.57 -8.16 8.09
C SER A 5 2.48 -8.27 9.16
N ARG A 6 1.49 -9.10 8.88
CA ARG A 6 0.46 -9.49 9.85
C ARG A 6 0.40 -11.01 9.89
N ASP A 7 -0.39 -11.65 9.02
CA ASP A 7 -0.39 -13.09 8.80
C ASP A 7 0.30 -13.45 7.48
N GLY A 8 1.17 -12.57 7.03
CA GLY A 8 1.87 -12.60 5.77
C GLY A 8 2.19 -11.16 5.35
N TRP A 9 3.00 -10.98 4.32
CA TRP A 9 3.35 -9.65 3.86
C TRP A 9 2.30 -9.08 2.94
N VAL A 10 1.87 -7.85 3.22
CA VAL A 10 0.84 -7.13 2.46
C VAL A 10 1.27 -5.68 2.22
N LEU A 11 0.71 -5.08 1.18
CA LEU A 11 0.86 -3.65 0.93
C LEU A 11 -0.03 -2.86 1.91
N PRO A 12 0.38 -1.65 2.33
CA PRO A 12 -0.42 -0.84 3.23
C PRO A 12 -1.76 -0.43 2.60
N LYS A 13 -2.82 -0.61 3.33
CA LYS A 13 -4.17 -0.19 2.94
C LYS A 13 -5.05 -0.01 4.16
N GLY A 14 -6.16 0.68 3.98
CA GLY A 14 -7.14 0.84 5.04
C GLY A 14 -8.42 1.47 4.55
N THR A 15 -9.36 1.66 5.48
CA THR A 15 -10.70 2.15 5.19
C THR A 15 -10.75 3.67 5.21
N VAL A 16 -11.46 4.25 4.24
CA VAL A 16 -11.69 5.70 4.17
C VAL A 16 -12.51 6.14 5.38
N GLU A 17 -12.01 7.16 6.09
CA GLU A 17 -12.74 7.80 7.17
C GLU A 17 -13.60 8.93 6.63
N LYS A 18 -14.63 9.31 7.41
CA LYS A 18 -15.56 10.35 7.03
C LYS A 18 -14.82 11.65 6.69
N GLY A 19 -15.09 12.18 5.52
CA GLY A 19 -14.50 13.44 5.07
C GLY A 19 -13.14 13.30 4.41
N GLU A 20 -12.58 12.09 4.35
CA GLU A 20 -11.31 11.86 3.66
C GLU A 20 -11.51 11.60 2.17
N THR A 21 -10.56 12.04 1.36
CA THR A 21 -10.40 11.56 -0.01
C THR A 21 -9.64 10.23 0.01
N TYR A 22 -9.65 9.50 -1.11
CA TYR A 22 -8.86 8.27 -1.24
C TYR A 22 -7.37 8.53 -1.06
N GLU A 23 -6.86 9.65 -1.56
CA GLU A 23 -5.46 10.05 -1.41
C GLU A 23 -5.09 10.32 0.05
N GLN A 24 -5.97 11.01 0.77
CA GLN A 24 -5.76 11.27 2.20
C GLN A 24 -5.74 9.99 3.01
N THR A 25 -6.62 9.05 2.68
CA THR A 25 -6.65 7.73 3.30
C THR A 25 -5.33 7.00 3.07
N ALA A 26 -4.83 7.00 1.84
CA ALA A 26 -3.56 6.34 1.50
C ALA A 26 -2.41 6.90 2.33
N VAL A 27 -2.29 8.21 2.41
CA VAL A 27 -1.24 8.87 3.19
C VAL A 27 -1.37 8.56 4.69
N ARG A 28 -2.59 8.63 5.23
CA ARG A 28 -2.84 8.34 6.65
C ARG A 28 -2.52 6.88 6.99
N GLU A 29 -2.97 5.94 6.17
CA GLU A 29 -2.75 4.52 6.43
C GLU A 29 -1.27 4.13 6.37
N VAL A 30 -0.51 4.70 5.45
CA VAL A 30 0.94 4.48 5.43
C VAL A 30 1.58 5.02 6.69
N ASN A 31 1.17 6.19 7.15
CA ASN A 31 1.69 6.76 8.39
C ASN A 31 1.35 5.89 9.60
N GLU A 32 0.09 5.43 9.72
CA GLU A 32 -0.34 4.59 10.83
C GLU A 32 0.31 3.20 10.82
N GLU A 33 0.43 2.60 9.65
CA GLU A 33 0.94 1.23 9.51
C GLU A 33 2.48 1.18 9.51
N ALA A 34 3.12 2.27 9.14
CA ALA A 34 4.56 2.28 8.89
C ALA A 34 5.31 3.43 9.56
N GLY A 35 4.62 4.44 10.05
CA GLY A 35 5.26 5.65 10.56
C GLY A 35 5.93 6.48 9.47
N ALA A 36 5.61 6.26 8.21
CA ALA A 36 6.21 6.97 7.09
C ALA A 36 5.31 8.10 6.60
N ASP A 37 5.92 9.23 6.27
CA ASP A 37 5.24 10.35 5.63
C ASP A 37 5.50 10.26 4.13
N VAL A 38 4.43 10.19 3.34
CA VAL A 38 4.52 9.99 1.89
C VAL A 38 3.76 11.06 1.13
N ARG A 39 4.17 11.26 -0.11
CA ARG A 39 3.48 12.12 -1.07
C ARG A 39 2.93 11.27 -2.20
N ILE A 40 1.70 11.54 -2.60
CA ILE A 40 1.08 10.87 -3.75
C ILE A 40 1.77 11.35 -5.04
N ARG A 41 2.18 10.40 -5.87
CA ARG A 41 2.80 10.69 -7.17
C ARG A 41 1.90 10.30 -8.34
N ALA A 42 1.18 9.20 -8.24
CA ALA A 42 0.28 8.74 -9.30
C ALA A 42 -0.74 7.75 -8.78
N TYR A 43 -1.86 7.66 -9.47
CA TYR A 43 -2.84 6.61 -9.26
C TYR A 43 -2.44 5.37 -10.06
N ILE A 44 -2.45 4.21 -9.44
CA ILE A 44 -2.04 2.94 -10.07
C ILE A 44 -3.26 2.21 -10.65
N GLY A 45 -4.26 2.00 -9.83
CA GLY A 45 -5.44 1.22 -10.19
C GLY A 45 -6.20 0.74 -8.97
N SER A 46 -7.17 -0.13 -9.18
CA SER A 46 -7.99 -0.66 -8.09
C SER A 46 -7.98 -2.18 -8.08
N THR A 47 -8.20 -2.73 -6.88
CA THR A 47 -8.44 -4.15 -6.68
C THR A 47 -9.73 -4.34 -5.91
N ASN A 48 -10.34 -5.50 -6.04
CA ASN A 48 -11.55 -5.86 -5.32
C ASN A 48 -11.27 -7.02 -4.40
N TYR A 49 -11.88 -7.01 -3.22
CA TYR A 49 -11.91 -8.18 -2.39
C TYR A 49 -13.26 -8.29 -1.68
N SER A 50 -13.61 -9.52 -1.33
CA SER A 50 -14.89 -9.81 -0.68
C SER A 50 -14.64 -10.62 0.58
N PHE A 51 -15.47 -10.37 1.60
CA PHE A 51 -15.43 -11.15 2.83
C PHE A 51 -16.84 -11.25 3.42
N LYS A 52 -17.01 -12.23 4.31
CA LYS A 52 -18.26 -12.39 5.04
C LYS A 52 -18.16 -11.70 6.40
N ALA A 53 -19.18 -10.88 6.70
CA ALA A 53 -19.38 -10.31 8.02
C ALA A 53 -20.74 -10.79 8.53
N GLY A 54 -20.74 -11.84 9.36
CA GLY A 54 -21.95 -12.53 9.76
C GLY A 54 -22.61 -13.23 8.58
N HIS A 55 -23.85 -12.86 8.25
CA HIS A 55 -24.58 -13.41 7.09
C HIS A 55 -24.46 -12.56 5.83
N LYS A 56 -23.73 -11.43 5.89
CA LYS A 56 -23.59 -10.53 4.75
C LYS A 56 -22.29 -10.78 4.01
N ASN A 57 -22.37 -10.72 2.68
CA ASN A 57 -21.19 -10.64 1.83
C ASN A 57 -20.85 -9.17 1.64
N ILE A 58 -19.64 -8.77 1.96
CA ILE A 58 -19.15 -7.41 1.81
C ILE A 58 -18.10 -7.38 0.71
N ASP A 59 -18.33 -6.51 -0.27
CA ASP A 59 -17.39 -6.27 -1.37
C ASP A 59 -16.71 -4.94 -1.13
N LYS A 60 -15.39 -4.94 -1.26
CA LYS A 60 -14.59 -3.72 -1.10
C LYS A 60 -13.73 -3.46 -2.32
N ILE A 61 -13.61 -2.17 -2.65
CA ILE A 61 -12.70 -1.69 -3.68
C ILE A 61 -11.56 -0.97 -2.99
N VAL A 62 -10.33 -1.31 -3.34
CA VAL A 62 -9.13 -0.65 -2.85
C VAL A 62 -8.51 0.14 -4.00
N HIS A 63 -8.29 1.43 -3.79
CA HIS A 63 -7.58 2.29 -4.73
C HIS A 63 -6.12 2.39 -4.32
N TRP A 64 -5.23 2.17 -5.26
CA TRP A 64 -3.79 2.09 -5.02
C TRP A 64 -3.07 3.28 -5.64
N TYR A 65 -2.10 3.81 -4.92
CA TYR A 65 -1.34 4.99 -5.30
C TYR A 65 0.15 4.73 -5.22
N LEU A 66 0.88 5.26 -6.20
CA LEU A 66 2.33 5.33 -6.14
C LEU A 66 2.72 6.54 -5.31
N CYS A 67 3.50 6.30 -4.27
CA CYS A 67 3.90 7.32 -3.32
C CYS A 67 5.42 7.45 -3.24
N GLU A 68 5.86 8.63 -2.81
CA GLU A 68 7.27 8.92 -2.56
C GLU A 68 7.46 9.25 -1.09
N SER A 69 8.52 8.69 -0.48
CA SER A 69 8.91 8.98 0.88
C SER A 69 10.33 9.52 0.93
N ASP A 70 10.60 10.41 1.89
CA ASP A 70 11.94 10.97 2.10
C ASP A 70 12.77 10.12 3.06
N SER A 71 12.19 9.11 3.69
CA SER A 71 12.85 8.30 4.71
C SER A 71 12.63 6.82 4.47
N TYR A 72 13.60 6.01 4.90
CA TYR A 72 13.47 4.54 4.95
C TYR A 72 13.12 4.03 6.35
N ASP A 73 12.90 4.92 7.30
CA ASP A 73 12.54 4.55 8.66
C ASP A 73 11.07 4.11 8.70
N CYS A 74 10.82 2.99 9.38
CA CYS A 74 9.49 2.41 9.49
C CYS A 74 9.19 2.10 10.96
N VAL A 75 8.23 2.84 11.54
CA VAL A 75 7.76 2.60 12.90
C VAL A 75 6.24 2.53 12.87
N PRO A 76 5.66 1.31 12.85
CA PRO A 76 4.21 1.16 12.84
C PRO A 76 3.54 1.84 14.04
N GLN A 77 2.46 2.58 13.77
CA GLN A 77 1.68 3.26 14.80
C GLN A 77 0.57 2.39 15.37
N LYS A 78 0.19 1.32 14.63
CA LYS A 78 -0.84 0.36 15.03
C LYS A 78 -0.19 -1.00 15.32
N GLU A 79 0.61 -1.08 16.37
CA GLU A 79 1.40 -2.28 16.68
C GLU A 79 0.56 -3.54 16.90
N GLU A 80 -0.67 -3.42 17.38
CA GLU A 80 -1.53 -4.57 17.62
C GLU A 80 -2.00 -5.28 16.34
N PHE A 81 -1.84 -4.64 15.17
CA PHE A 81 -2.28 -5.20 13.90
C PHE A 81 -1.15 -5.70 13.02
N PHE A 82 0.08 -5.25 13.28
CA PHE A 82 1.22 -5.57 12.42
C PHE A 82 2.43 -6.00 13.25
N TYR A 83 3.03 -7.10 12.85
CA TYR A 83 4.22 -7.65 13.53
C TYR A 83 5.49 -6.96 13.08
N ASP A 84 5.54 -6.49 11.83
CA ASP A 84 6.71 -5.88 11.26
C ASP A 84 6.33 -4.98 10.08
N ALA A 85 7.23 -4.10 9.71
CA ALA A 85 7.09 -3.22 8.55
C ALA A 85 8.47 -2.89 8.01
N GLY A 86 8.57 -2.66 6.70
CA GLY A 86 9.85 -2.34 6.12
C GLY A 86 9.78 -1.91 4.66
N TYR A 87 10.90 -1.37 4.19
CA TYR A 87 11.13 -1.07 2.78
C TYR A 87 11.89 -2.22 2.15
N TYR A 88 11.42 -2.63 0.98
CA TYR A 88 12.01 -3.75 0.23
C TYR A 88 12.23 -3.34 -1.22
N LYS A 89 13.28 -3.86 -1.82
CA LYS A 89 13.47 -3.72 -3.26
C LYS A 89 12.37 -4.47 -3.99
N TYR A 90 12.06 -4.05 -5.21
CA TYR A 90 10.94 -4.58 -5.99
C TYR A 90 10.91 -6.11 -6.03
N HIS A 91 12.02 -6.76 -6.38
CA HIS A 91 12.04 -8.22 -6.50
C HIS A 91 11.80 -8.92 -5.17
N GLU A 92 12.35 -8.38 -4.08
CA GLU A 92 12.13 -8.92 -2.75
C GLU A 92 10.67 -8.77 -2.33
N ALA A 93 10.12 -7.57 -2.52
CA ALA A 93 8.71 -7.27 -2.19
C ALA A 93 7.77 -8.16 -2.98
N TYR A 94 8.01 -8.33 -4.27
CA TYR A 94 7.19 -9.18 -5.13
C TYR A 94 7.10 -10.62 -4.62
N HIS A 95 8.22 -11.18 -4.18
CA HIS A 95 8.23 -12.55 -3.67
C HIS A 95 7.63 -12.68 -2.28
N LEU A 96 7.68 -11.63 -1.46
CA LEU A 96 7.13 -11.66 -0.10
C LEU A 96 5.61 -11.51 -0.07
N LEU A 97 5.02 -10.82 -1.04
CA LEU A 97 3.57 -10.62 -1.10
C LEU A 97 2.85 -11.94 -1.32
N GLU A 98 1.76 -12.17 -0.59
CA GLU A 98 0.97 -13.40 -0.70
C GLU A 98 -0.09 -13.33 -1.79
N TYR A 99 -0.67 -12.15 -2.02
CA TYR A 99 -1.86 -12.03 -2.86
C TYR A 99 -1.50 -11.66 -4.30
N PRO A 100 -1.95 -12.44 -5.30
CA PRO A 100 -1.64 -12.15 -6.70
C PRO A 100 -2.06 -10.77 -7.19
N ASN A 101 -3.20 -10.24 -6.72
CA ASN A 101 -3.66 -8.92 -7.11
C ASN A 101 -2.74 -7.81 -6.55
N GLU A 102 -2.18 -7.99 -5.35
CA GLU A 102 -1.21 -7.04 -4.81
C GLU A 102 0.14 -7.14 -5.52
N LYS A 103 0.54 -8.34 -5.94
CA LYS A 103 1.73 -8.52 -6.79
C LYS A 103 1.58 -7.76 -8.10
N GLN A 104 0.39 -7.80 -8.71
CA GLN A 104 0.11 -7.06 -9.94
C GLN A 104 0.17 -5.55 -9.70
N ILE A 105 -0.40 -5.07 -8.61
CA ILE A 105 -0.34 -3.65 -8.25
C ILE A 105 1.12 -3.20 -8.05
N LEU A 106 1.92 -4.00 -7.37
CA LEU A 106 3.35 -3.71 -7.19
C LEU A 106 4.08 -3.64 -8.53
N SER A 107 3.80 -4.58 -9.42
CA SER A 107 4.38 -4.60 -10.76
C SER A 107 4.00 -3.36 -11.56
N ASP A 108 2.74 -2.97 -11.52
CA ASP A 108 2.23 -1.77 -12.19
C ASP A 108 2.87 -0.51 -11.62
N ALA A 109 3.01 -0.43 -10.30
CA ALA A 109 3.68 0.67 -9.61
C ALA A 109 5.13 0.80 -10.05
N TYR A 110 5.84 -0.31 -10.14
CA TYR A 110 7.23 -0.32 -10.55
C TYR A 110 7.42 0.14 -12.00
N THR A 111 6.56 -0.32 -12.89
CA THR A 111 6.56 0.10 -14.30
C THR A 111 6.33 1.61 -14.40
N MET A 112 5.36 2.12 -13.64
CA MET A 112 5.02 3.54 -13.59
C MET A 112 6.18 4.38 -13.04
N TYR A 113 6.81 3.91 -11.97
CA TYR A 113 7.98 4.57 -11.38
C TYR A 113 9.14 4.66 -12.38
N ARG A 114 9.43 3.57 -13.09
CA ARG A 114 10.50 3.55 -14.10
C ARG A 114 10.20 4.53 -15.24
N GLN A 115 8.96 4.62 -15.66
CA GLN A 115 8.55 5.54 -16.71
C GLN A 115 8.72 7.00 -16.26
N LEU A 116 8.30 7.32 -15.04
CA LEU A 116 8.46 8.67 -14.48
C LEU A 116 9.94 9.05 -14.36
N ARG A 117 10.78 8.12 -13.94
CA ARG A 117 12.24 8.36 -13.88
C ARG A 117 12.83 8.62 -15.25
N LYS A 118 12.43 7.85 -16.25
CA LYS A 118 12.90 7.99 -17.62
C LYS A 118 12.54 9.35 -18.21
N GLU A 119 11.37 9.87 -17.84
CA GLU A 119 10.89 11.18 -18.27
C GLU A 119 11.49 12.34 -17.48
N GLY A 120 12.24 12.05 -16.43
CA GLY A 120 12.79 13.07 -15.54
C GLY A 120 11.77 13.67 -14.57
N ASN A 121 10.66 12.99 -14.34
CA ASN A 121 9.55 13.45 -13.48
C ASN A 121 9.55 12.84 -12.07
N TRP A 122 10.59 12.12 -11.74
CA TRP A 122 10.73 11.56 -10.40
C TRP A 122 11.90 12.16 -9.64
#